data_a4d2a987e1aa8803487c9d329de27306
#
_entry.id   a4d2a987e1aa8803487c9d329de27306
#
_cell.length_a   1.000
_cell.length_b   1.000
_cell.length_c   1.000
_cell.angle_alpha   90.00
_cell.angle_beta   90.00
_cell.angle_gamma   90.00
#
_symmetry.space_group_name_H-M   'P 1'
#
loop_
_entity.id
_entity.type
_entity.pdbx_description
1 polymer ?
#
loop_
_entity_poly.entity_id
_entity_poly.type
_entity_poly.pdbx_seq_one_letter_code
_entity_poly.pdbx_strand_id
1 'polypeptide(L)'
;DVYKRQIVDSRNKIGLPVEKTFSLKKEEQYGTYVSLFPMGETVEGLTLKGFKYPLDHYQLKDREGLGVSNEITADVADVSWEQGVLLMIQSKD
;
A
#
# COMPACT_ATOMS: atom_id res chain seq x y z
N ASP A 1 14.04 -5.42 -3.57
CA ASP A 1 13.28 -4.20 -3.38
C ASP A 1 11.80 -4.44 -3.68
N VAL A 2 10.94 -3.90 -2.88
CA VAL A 2 9.48 -4.03 -3.04
C VAL A 2 8.99 -3.25 -4.26
N TYR A 3 9.68 -2.17 -4.63
CA TYR A 3 9.19 -1.24 -5.66
C TYR A 3 9.81 -1.48 -7.02
N LYS A 4 8.97 -1.43 -8.05
CA LYS A 4 9.43 -1.39 -9.44
C LYS A 4 9.99 -0.01 -9.77
N ARG A 5 9.30 1.03 -9.31
CA ARG A 5 9.71 2.43 -9.43
C ARG A 5 9.39 3.13 -8.13
N GLN A 6 10.24 4.07 -7.73
CA GLN A 6 9.97 4.83 -6.53
C GLN A 6 10.50 6.25 -6.64
N ILE A 7 9.80 7.16 -5.97
CA ILE A 7 10.20 8.55 -5.81
C ILE A 7 10.23 8.80 -4.31
N VAL A 8 11.33 9.34 -3.83
CA VAL A 8 11.51 9.61 -2.40
C VAL A 8 11.83 11.09 -2.21
N ASP A 9 11.10 11.73 -1.32
CA ASP A 9 11.42 13.10 -0.89
C ASP A 9 11.52 13.12 0.64
N SER A 10 11.57 14.31 1.24
CA SER A 10 11.80 14.45 2.68
C SER A 10 10.66 13.89 3.53
N ARG A 11 9.46 13.72 2.98
CA ARG A 11 8.28 13.29 3.74
C ARG A 11 7.56 12.10 3.13
N ASN A 12 7.82 11.76 1.88
CA ASN A 12 7.06 10.73 1.18
C ASN A 12 7.97 9.77 0.41
N LYS A 13 7.54 8.52 0.37
CA LYS A 13 8.12 7.51 -0.49
C LYS A 13 6.98 6.94 -1.31
N ILE A 14 7.01 7.20 -2.62
CA ILE A 14 5.93 6.85 -3.55
C ILE A 14 6.44 5.80 -4.51
N GLY A 15 5.70 4.73 -4.70
CA GLY A 15 6.16 3.72 -5.63
C GLY A 15 5.09 2.73 -6.05
N LEU A 16 5.45 1.97 -7.09
CA LEU A 16 4.65 0.87 -7.59
C LEU A 16 5.30 -0.43 -7.13
N PRO A 17 4.63 -1.23 -6.28
CA PRO A 17 5.19 -2.52 -5.88
C PRO A 17 5.40 -3.44 -7.07
N VAL A 18 6.47 -4.23 -7.03
CA VAL A 18 6.84 -5.15 -8.11
C VAL A 18 5.89 -6.35 -8.16
N GLU A 19 5.56 -6.89 -7.00
CA GLU A 19 4.75 -8.09 -6.87
C GLU A 19 3.40 -7.78 -6.25
N LYS A 20 2.39 -8.60 -6.57
CA LYS A 20 1.04 -8.43 -6.01
C LYS A 20 0.89 -8.99 -4.60
N THR A 21 1.98 -9.42 -3.99
CA THR A 21 2.02 -9.83 -2.61
C THR A 21 3.39 -9.48 -2.04
N PHE A 22 3.40 -8.81 -0.91
CA PHE A 22 4.65 -8.42 -0.25
C PHE A 22 4.40 -8.10 1.21
N SER A 23 5.47 -8.04 1.98
CA SER A 23 5.42 -7.73 3.42
C SER A 23 6.26 -6.50 3.72
N LEU A 24 5.81 -5.75 4.72
CA LEU A 24 6.51 -4.56 5.21
C LEU A 24 6.82 -4.77 6.69
N LYS A 25 8.08 -4.60 7.07
CA LYS A 25 8.47 -4.66 8.48
C LYS A 25 8.26 -3.30 9.12
N LYS A 26 7.59 -3.27 10.26
CA LYS A 26 7.33 -2.02 10.97
C LYS A 26 8.61 -1.29 11.31
N GLU A 27 9.65 -2.01 11.72
CA GLU A 27 10.93 -1.41 12.09
C GLU A 27 11.65 -0.75 10.91
N GLU A 28 11.27 -1.09 9.68
CA GLU A 28 11.86 -0.54 8.46
C GLU A 28 10.92 0.44 7.76
N GLN A 29 9.80 0.80 8.38
CA GLN A 29 8.85 1.70 7.72
C GLN A 29 9.46 3.06 7.46
N TYR A 30 9.16 3.61 6.28
CA TYR A 30 9.65 4.93 5.88
C TYR A 30 8.98 6.04 6.69
N GLY A 31 7.69 5.90 6.96
CA GLY A 31 6.91 6.87 7.71
C GLY A 31 5.73 6.19 8.39
N THR A 32 4.99 6.97 9.17
CA THR A 32 3.88 6.48 9.96
C THR A 32 2.73 5.94 9.12
N TYR A 33 2.45 6.61 8.00
CA TYR A 33 1.26 6.33 7.20
C TYR A 33 1.58 5.58 5.92
N VAL A 34 0.69 4.65 5.57
CA VAL A 34 0.74 3.91 4.32
C VAL A 34 -0.59 4.15 3.61
N SER A 35 -0.55 4.72 2.41
CA SER A 35 -1.74 4.97 1.61
C SER A 35 -1.65 4.18 0.32
N LEU A 36 -2.77 3.60 -0.11
CA LEU A 36 -2.83 2.74 -1.28
C LEU A 36 -3.89 3.28 -2.23
N PHE A 37 -3.53 3.39 -3.50
CA PHE A 37 -4.39 3.92 -4.56
C PHE A 37 -4.40 3.00 -5.77
N PRO A 38 -5.55 2.86 -6.44
CA PRO A 38 -5.58 2.15 -7.71
C PRO A 38 -4.97 3.03 -8.79
N MET A 39 -4.23 2.43 -9.73
CA MET A 39 -3.57 3.14 -10.83
C MET A 39 -4.18 2.69 -12.16
N GLY A 40 -5.09 3.51 -12.68
CA GLY A 40 -5.64 3.31 -14.01
C GLY A 40 -6.74 2.27 -14.14
N GLU A 41 -6.91 1.43 -13.14
CA GLU A 41 -7.99 0.44 -13.10
C GLU A 41 -8.28 0.03 -11.66
N THR A 42 -9.47 -0.52 -11.44
CA THR A 42 -9.86 -1.01 -10.11
C THR A 42 -8.92 -2.12 -9.64
N VAL A 43 -8.52 -2.06 -8.39
CA VAL A 43 -7.72 -3.11 -7.75
C VAL A 43 -8.67 -4.08 -7.07
N GLU A 44 -8.60 -5.36 -7.46
CA GLU A 44 -9.47 -6.40 -6.93
C GLU A 44 -8.74 -7.24 -5.89
N GLY A 45 -9.50 -7.66 -4.87
CA GLY A 45 -9.01 -8.62 -3.90
C GLY A 45 -7.94 -8.08 -2.96
N LEU A 46 -7.99 -6.78 -2.66
CA LEU A 46 -6.99 -6.17 -1.78
C LEU A 46 -7.15 -6.66 -0.35
N THR A 47 -6.10 -7.31 0.16
CA THR A 47 -6.06 -7.84 1.51
C THR A 47 -4.92 -7.20 2.26
N LEU A 48 -5.23 -6.62 3.42
CA LEU A 48 -4.26 -5.97 4.29
C LEU A 48 -4.30 -6.62 5.66
N LYS A 49 -3.15 -7.12 6.11
CA LYS A 49 -2.99 -7.72 7.44
C LYS A 49 -1.88 -7.02 8.18
N GLY A 50 -2.06 -6.85 9.49
CA GLY A 50 -1.05 -6.18 10.32
C GLY A 50 -1.12 -4.67 10.25
N PHE A 51 -2.22 -4.14 9.75
CA PHE A 51 -2.50 -2.70 9.68
C PHE A 51 -3.59 -2.33 10.69
N LYS A 52 -3.66 -1.05 11.01
CA LYS A 52 -4.70 -0.51 11.90
C LYS A 52 -6.10 -0.77 11.36
N TYR A 53 -6.26 -0.67 10.04
CA TYR A 53 -7.53 -0.93 9.35
C TYR A 53 -7.33 -2.07 8.35
N PRO A 54 -7.48 -3.33 8.79
CA PRO A 54 -7.29 -4.46 7.90
C PRO A 54 -8.40 -4.55 6.87
N LEU A 55 -8.07 -5.12 5.71
CA LEU A 55 -9.03 -5.36 4.63
C LEU A 55 -8.94 -6.83 4.22
N ASP A 56 -10.07 -7.37 3.76
CA ASP A 56 -10.15 -8.74 3.29
C ASP A 56 -10.82 -8.77 1.92
N HIS A 57 -10.04 -9.02 0.87
CA HIS A 57 -10.52 -9.09 -0.52
C HIS A 57 -11.33 -7.87 -0.95
N TYR A 58 -10.86 -6.70 -0.56
CA TYR A 58 -11.54 -5.44 -0.80
C TYR A 58 -11.39 -5.00 -2.26
N GLN A 59 -12.46 -4.42 -2.81
CA GLN A 59 -12.42 -3.83 -4.14
C GLN A 59 -12.10 -2.34 -4.01
N LEU A 60 -10.93 -1.94 -4.49
CA LEU A 60 -10.49 -0.55 -4.47
C LEU A 60 -10.78 0.07 -5.83
N LYS A 61 -11.86 0.84 -5.91
CA LYS A 61 -12.35 1.38 -7.18
C LYS A 61 -11.55 2.57 -7.64
N ASP A 62 -11.14 2.51 -8.90
CA ASP A 62 -10.32 3.56 -9.52
C ASP A 62 -11.06 4.88 -9.74
N ARG A 63 -12.30 4.80 -10.19
CA ARG A 63 -13.03 5.98 -10.69
C ARG A 63 -13.33 7.05 -9.63
N GLU A 64 -13.19 6.74 -8.37
CA GLU A 64 -13.50 7.69 -7.30
C GLU A 64 -12.27 8.49 -6.89
N GLY A 65 -11.10 8.15 -7.42
CA GLY A 65 -9.86 8.83 -7.07
C GLY A 65 -9.49 8.67 -5.60
N LEU A 66 -10.14 7.77 -4.90
CA LEU A 66 -9.94 7.56 -3.47
C LEU A 66 -9.04 6.38 -3.22
N GLY A 67 -8.19 6.51 -2.23
CA GLY A 67 -7.37 5.42 -1.76
C GLY A 67 -7.76 5.04 -0.35
N VAL A 68 -7.02 4.12 0.23
CA VAL A 68 -7.15 3.76 1.65
C VAL A 68 -5.89 4.22 2.36
N SER A 69 -6.07 4.85 3.52
CA SER A 69 -4.97 5.34 4.35
C SER A 69 -4.88 4.47 5.58
N ASN A 70 -3.67 4.05 5.93
CA ASN A 70 -3.47 3.06 6.97
C ASN A 70 -2.17 3.28 7.73
N GLU A 71 -1.98 2.48 8.79
CA GLU A 71 -0.76 2.48 9.59
C GLU A 71 -0.40 1.04 9.91
N ILE A 72 0.89 0.74 9.92
CA ILE A 72 1.34 -0.60 10.29
C ILE A 72 1.29 -0.71 11.81
N THR A 73 0.61 -1.75 12.31
CA THR A 73 0.49 -1.99 13.75
C THR A 73 1.21 -3.25 14.20
N ALA A 74 1.31 -4.25 13.36
CA ALA A 74 2.03 -5.49 13.67
C ALA A 74 3.51 -5.34 13.32
N ASP A 75 4.35 -6.25 13.80
CA ASP A 75 5.77 -6.26 13.46
C ASP A 75 5.99 -6.41 11.95
N VAL A 76 5.11 -7.18 11.32
CA VAL A 76 5.10 -7.39 9.86
C VAL A 76 3.68 -7.17 9.36
N ALA A 77 3.55 -6.35 8.33
CA ALA A 77 2.28 -6.11 7.66
C ALA A 77 2.32 -6.74 6.28
N ASP A 78 1.22 -7.36 5.88
CA ASP A 78 1.12 -8.04 4.58
C ASP A 78 0.14 -7.32 3.68
N VAL A 79 0.53 -7.16 2.42
CA VAL A 79 -0.28 -6.55 1.36
C VAL A 79 -0.37 -7.54 0.22
N SER A 80 -1.58 -7.81 -0.25
CA SER A 80 -1.78 -8.65 -1.42
C SER A 80 -3.03 -8.20 -2.18
N TRP A 81 -3.05 -8.45 -3.49
CA TRP A 81 -4.24 -8.21 -4.30
C TRP A 81 -4.20 -9.13 -5.52
N GLU A 82 -5.33 -9.26 -6.21
CA GLU A 82 -5.49 -10.23 -7.29
C GLU A 82 -5.38 -9.62 -8.67
N GLN A 83 -5.90 -8.42 -8.88
CA GLN A 83 -5.89 -7.74 -10.17
C GLN A 83 -5.69 -6.24 -9.98
N GLY A 84 -5.10 -5.62 -10.99
CA GLY A 84 -4.91 -4.19 -11.00
C GLY A 84 -3.49 -3.77 -10.64
N VAL A 85 -3.24 -2.48 -10.75
CA VAL A 85 -1.96 -1.86 -10.41
C VAL A 85 -2.16 -0.99 -9.17
N LEU A 86 -1.33 -1.20 -8.17
CA LEU A 86 -1.44 -0.50 -6.89
C LEU A 86 -0.30 0.51 -6.74
N LEU A 87 -0.65 1.73 -6.37
CA LEU A 87 0.31 2.75 -6.00
C LEU A 87 0.37 2.82 -4.47
N MET A 88 1.58 2.80 -3.92
CA MET A 88 1.75 2.90 -2.47
C MET A 88 2.52 4.16 -2.12
N ILE A 89 1.99 4.91 -1.15
CA ILE A 89 2.65 6.11 -0.64
C ILE A 89 2.88 5.90 0.86
N GLN A 90 4.14 5.97 1.27
CA GLN A 90 4.49 5.95 2.68
C GLN A 90 4.85 7.39 3.07
N SER A 91 4.20 7.90 4.12
CA SER A 91 4.32 9.30 4.51
C SER A 91 4.74 9.44 5.97
N LYS A 92 5.56 10.43 6.23
CA LYS A 92 5.92 10.84 7.59
C LYS A 92 4.92 11.86 8.11
N ASP A 93 4.80 11.93 9.42
CA ASP A 93 3.98 12.93 10.08
C ASP A 93 4.47 14.34 9.77
#